data_0896af8cd68ab1654a9b67844ce757ca
#
_entry.id   0896af8cd68ab1654a9b67844ce757ca
#
_cell.length_a   1.000
_cell.length_b   1.000
_cell.length_c   1.000
_cell.angle_alpha   90.00
_cell.angle_beta   90.00
_cell.angle_gamma   90.00
#
_symmetry.space_group_name_H-M   'P 1'
#
loop_
_entity.id
_entity.type
_entity.pdbx_description
1 polymer ?
#
loop_
_entity_poly.entity_id
_entity_poly.type
_entity_poly.pdbx_seq_one_letter_code
_entity_poly.pdbx_strand_id
1 'polypeptide(L)'
;ANGLKLAEKTFFDTLVIEVEDALHIHKQALKHKLNFRKVSKNRIGLSFDETTTDNDIKTILDIFGINLSTSKNIEDVIPDNLTRKSLYLTHEVFNSYHSETQILRYIRSLSDKDIALDRSMIPLGSCTMKLNATSEMIPVGWNGFANIHPHAPEEQVQGYLELINDLEKWLSNITGYNAISLQPNAGSQ
;
A
#
# COMPACT_ATOMS: atom_id res chain seq x y z
N ALA A 1 -23.64 0.76 16.77
CA ALA A 1 -24.72 1.45 17.36
C ALA A 1 -25.73 2.07 16.39
N ASN A 2 -25.36 2.51 15.19
CA ASN A 2 -26.28 3.18 14.24
C ASN A 2 -26.88 2.25 13.18
N GLY A 3 -27.20 0.99 13.54
CA GLY A 3 -27.89 0.06 12.65
C GLY A 3 -27.00 -0.73 11.69
N LEU A 4 -25.73 -0.40 11.53
CA LEU A 4 -24.80 -1.21 10.75
C LEU A 4 -24.32 -2.42 11.56
N LYS A 5 -24.26 -3.55 10.89
CA LYS A 5 -23.76 -4.79 11.46
C LYS A 5 -22.41 -5.12 10.88
N LEU A 6 -21.42 -5.28 11.75
CA LEU A 6 -20.11 -5.81 11.37
C LEU A 6 -20.22 -7.33 11.21
N ALA A 7 -19.59 -7.86 10.16
CA ALA A 7 -19.52 -9.29 9.93
C ALA A 7 -18.65 -10.01 10.96
N GLU A 8 -17.62 -9.32 11.45
CA GLU A 8 -16.66 -9.82 12.43
C GLU A 8 -16.70 -8.97 13.70
N LYS A 9 -16.50 -9.62 14.86
CA LYS A 9 -16.49 -8.94 16.17
C LYS A 9 -15.14 -8.30 16.49
N THR A 10 -14.06 -8.85 15.94
CA THR A 10 -12.70 -8.40 16.17
C THR A 10 -12.10 -7.92 14.87
N PHE A 11 -11.47 -6.77 14.89
CA PHE A 11 -10.82 -6.15 13.74
C PHE A 11 -9.69 -5.24 14.22
N PHE A 12 -8.81 -4.85 13.34
CA PHE A 12 -7.81 -3.83 13.58
C PHE A 12 -8.06 -2.63 12.66
N ASP A 13 -7.63 -2.68 11.44
CA ASP A 13 -7.76 -1.61 10.42
C ASP A 13 -8.76 -1.96 9.31
N THR A 14 -9.22 -3.18 9.25
CA THR A 14 -10.09 -3.68 8.19
C THR A 14 -11.44 -4.12 8.74
N LEU A 15 -12.51 -3.55 8.20
CA LEU A 15 -13.88 -3.83 8.58
C LEU A 15 -14.62 -4.53 7.44
N VAL A 16 -15.50 -5.47 7.78
CA VAL A 16 -16.50 -5.99 6.84
C VAL A 16 -17.89 -5.65 7.37
N ILE A 17 -18.63 -4.87 6.60
CA ILE A 17 -19.96 -4.35 6.96
C ILE A 17 -21.01 -5.11 6.18
N GLU A 18 -22.06 -5.58 6.87
CA GLU A 18 -23.26 -6.13 6.25
C GLU A 18 -24.17 -4.99 5.78
N VAL A 19 -24.59 -5.05 4.53
CA VAL A 19 -25.45 -4.05 3.88
C VAL A 19 -26.56 -4.74 3.08
N GLU A 20 -27.62 -4.03 2.76
CA GLU A 20 -28.70 -4.58 1.92
C GLU A 20 -28.27 -4.77 0.47
N ASP A 21 -27.59 -3.76 -0.09
CA ASP A 21 -27.08 -3.74 -1.47
C ASP A 21 -25.66 -3.18 -1.53
N ALA A 22 -24.68 -4.08 -1.62
CA ALA A 22 -23.28 -3.73 -1.74
C ALA A 22 -22.97 -2.96 -3.04
N LEU A 23 -23.71 -3.23 -4.12
CA LEU A 23 -23.48 -2.54 -5.38
C LEU A 23 -23.90 -1.06 -5.30
N HIS A 24 -25.02 -0.78 -4.61
CA HIS A 24 -25.47 0.59 -4.37
C HIS A 24 -24.41 1.38 -3.58
N ILE A 25 -23.95 0.83 -2.46
CA ILE A 25 -22.90 1.46 -1.62
C ILE A 25 -21.62 1.68 -2.43
N HIS A 26 -21.18 0.68 -3.20
CA HIS A 26 -19.99 0.80 -4.05
C HIS A 26 -20.14 1.93 -5.07
N LYS A 27 -21.29 2.07 -5.74
CA LYS A 27 -21.54 3.17 -6.67
C LYS A 27 -21.52 4.55 -5.99
N GLN A 28 -22.00 4.65 -4.75
CA GLN A 28 -21.89 5.91 -4.00
C GLN A 28 -20.42 6.22 -3.64
N ALA A 29 -19.67 5.22 -3.18
CA ALA A 29 -18.24 5.38 -2.89
C ALA A 29 -17.44 5.90 -4.09
N LEU A 30 -17.68 5.35 -5.29
CA LEU A 30 -17.03 5.79 -6.52
C LEU A 30 -17.28 7.27 -6.85
N LYS A 31 -18.46 7.82 -6.54
CA LYS A 31 -18.76 9.26 -6.72
C LYS A 31 -17.86 10.15 -5.83
N HIS A 32 -17.43 9.62 -4.70
CA HIS A 32 -16.52 10.26 -3.77
C HIS A 32 -15.05 9.85 -3.97
N LYS A 33 -14.73 9.14 -5.09
CA LYS A 33 -13.39 8.65 -5.42
C LYS A 33 -12.84 7.65 -4.39
N LEU A 34 -13.72 6.87 -3.77
CA LEU A 34 -13.38 5.81 -2.84
C LEU A 34 -13.65 4.45 -3.47
N ASN A 35 -12.70 3.53 -3.32
CA ASN A 35 -12.84 2.14 -3.73
C ASN A 35 -13.06 1.25 -2.51
N PHE A 36 -14.25 0.71 -2.36
CA PHE A 36 -14.54 -0.28 -1.33
C PHE A 36 -14.39 -1.69 -1.90
N ARG A 37 -13.92 -2.62 -1.09
CA ARG A 37 -13.85 -4.02 -1.48
C ARG A 37 -15.25 -4.63 -1.50
N LYS A 38 -15.68 -5.13 -2.64
CA LYS A 38 -16.92 -5.91 -2.75
C LYS A 38 -16.66 -7.34 -2.31
N VAL A 39 -17.05 -7.68 -1.08
CA VAL A 39 -16.86 -9.03 -0.52
C VAL A 39 -17.95 -9.99 -1.03
N SER A 40 -19.21 -9.54 -1.04
CA SER A 40 -20.36 -10.30 -1.58
C SER A 40 -21.48 -9.34 -2.01
N LYS A 41 -22.65 -9.88 -2.36
CA LYS A 41 -23.84 -9.06 -2.72
C LYS A 41 -24.29 -8.14 -1.58
N ASN A 42 -24.06 -8.55 -0.33
CA ASN A 42 -24.52 -7.87 0.87
C ASN A 42 -23.39 -7.57 1.86
N ARG A 43 -22.14 -7.54 1.42
CA ARG A 43 -20.97 -7.23 2.28
C ARG A 43 -19.97 -6.34 1.57
N ILE A 44 -19.54 -5.31 2.26
CA ILE A 44 -18.51 -4.35 1.83
C ILE A 44 -17.35 -4.42 2.81
N GLY A 45 -16.13 -4.49 2.28
CA GLY A 45 -14.89 -4.36 3.05
C GLY A 45 -14.32 -2.95 2.96
N LEU A 46 -13.89 -2.43 4.10
CA LEU A 46 -13.18 -1.16 4.26
C LEU A 46 -11.84 -1.44 4.92
N SER A 47 -10.77 -0.86 4.39
CA SER A 47 -9.46 -0.88 5.05
C SER A 47 -8.98 0.55 5.23
N PHE A 48 -8.37 0.81 6.36
CA PHE A 48 -7.84 2.12 6.75
C PHE A 48 -6.32 2.00 6.93
N ASP A 49 -5.62 3.06 6.64
CA ASP A 49 -4.17 3.15 6.79
C ASP A 49 -3.77 4.53 7.34
N GLU A 50 -2.46 4.77 7.43
CA GLU A 50 -1.90 6.03 7.91
C GLU A 50 -2.21 7.23 7.02
N THR A 51 -2.69 7.02 5.80
CA THR A 51 -3.09 8.11 4.88
C THR A 51 -4.56 8.50 5.03
N THR A 52 -5.34 7.71 5.77
CA THR A 52 -6.77 7.95 5.98
C THR A 52 -6.98 9.19 6.85
N THR A 53 -7.75 10.15 6.35
CA THR A 53 -8.03 11.42 7.04
C THR A 53 -9.40 11.43 7.72
N ASP A 54 -9.61 12.36 8.66
CA ASP A 54 -10.93 12.60 9.28
C ASP A 54 -12.01 12.93 8.25
N ASN A 55 -11.64 13.58 7.14
CA ASN A 55 -12.56 13.88 6.05
C ASN A 55 -12.98 12.61 5.29
N ASP A 56 -12.07 11.65 5.11
CA ASP A 56 -12.39 10.35 4.51
C ASP A 56 -13.36 9.58 5.39
N ILE A 57 -13.09 9.54 6.70
CA ILE A 57 -14.00 8.92 7.68
C ILE A 57 -15.39 9.55 7.61
N LYS A 58 -15.47 10.88 7.59
CA LYS A 58 -16.76 11.60 7.47
C LYS A 58 -17.48 11.21 6.18
N THR A 59 -16.78 11.22 5.05
CA THR A 59 -17.33 10.85 3.74
C THR A 59 -17.85 9.41 3.74
N ILE A 60 -17.09 8.49 4.35
CA ILE A 60 -17.51 7.08 4.49
C ILE A 60 -18.80 6.99 5.33
N LEU A 61 -18.87 7.67 6.46
CA LEU A 61 -20.05 7.67 7.31
C LEU A 61 -21.27 8.25 6.58
N ASP A 62 -21.11 9.32 5.81
CA ASP A 62 -22.16 9.92 4.99
C ASP A 62 -22.67 8.93 3.92
N ILE A 63 -21.79 8.16 3.27
CA ILE A 63 -22.16 7.12 2.29
C ILE A 63 -23.05 6.03 2.94
N PHE A 64 -22.77 5.68 4.20
CA PHE A 64 -23.58 4.72 4.96
C PHE A 64 -24.78 5.35 5.67
N GLY A 65 -25.01 6.66 5.52
CA GLY A 65 -26.11 7.39 6.18
C GLY A 65 -25.96 7.46 7.69
N ILE A 66 -24.74 7.47 8.21
CA ILE A 66 -24.44 7.50 9.64
C ILE A 66 -24.05 8.89 10.08
N ASN A 67 -24.76 9.43 11.07
CA ASN A 67 -24.33 10.64 11.76
C ASN A 67 -23.24 10.32 12.78
N LEU A 68 -22.14 11.08 12.76
CA LEU A 68 -21.10 11.02 13.78
C LEU A 68 -21.71 11.31 15.16
N SER A 69 -21.96 10.27 15.93
CA SER A 69 -22.12 10.41 17.38
C SER A 69 -20.72 10.19 17.98
N THR A 70 -20.15 11.19 18.61
CA THR A 70 -18.91 11.07 19.35
C THR A 70 -19.12 10.10 20.53
N SER A 71 -18.88 8.82 20.30
CA SER A 71 -18.77 7.87 21.39
C SER A 71 -17.45 8.14 22.11
N LYS A 72 -17.54 8.54 23.38
CA LYS A 72 -16.36 8.80 24.23
C LYS A 72 -15.68 7.52 24.73
N ASN A 73 -16.30 6.36 24.56
CA ASN A 73 -15.75 5.08 25.01
C ASN A 73 -15.48 4.21 23.76
N ILE A 74 -14.23 4.19 23.36
CA ILE A 74 -13.73 3.18 22.41
C ILE A 74 -13.40 1.96 23.26
N GLU A 75 -14.22 0.92 23.16
CA GLU A 75 -13.85 -0.39 23.73
C GLU A 75 -12.71 -0.97 22.89
N ASP A 76 -11.72 -1.55 23.57
CA ASP A 76 -10.66 -2.27 22.90
C ASP A 76 -11.24 -3.52 22.22
N VAL A 77 -11.15 -3.56 20.89
CA VAL A 77 -11.69 -4.69 20.10
C VAL A 77 -10.69 -5.83 19.93
N ILE A 78 -9.44 -5.64 20.38
CA ILE A 78 -8.40 -6.66 20.36
C ILE A 78 -8.53 -7.50 21.65
N PRO A 79 -8.78 -8.80 21.55
CA PRO A 79 -8.83 -9.67 22.73
C PRO A 79 -7.54 -9.64 23.53
N ASP A 80 -7.64 -9.65 24.86
CA ASP A 80 -6.49 -9.58 25.79
C ASP A 80 -5.42 -10.65 25.53
N ASN A 81 -5.83 -11.83 25.09
CA ASN A 81 -4.92 -12.93 24.76
C ASN A 81 -4.12 -12.69 23.47
N LEU A 82 -4.55 -11.75 22.62
CA LEU A 82 -3.85 -11.33 21.40
C LEU A 82 -3.07 -10.04 21.60
N THR A 83 -3.28 -9.32 22.70
CA THR A 83 -2.54 -8.12 23.03
C THR A 83 -1.11 -8.45 23.42
N ARG A 84 -0.15 -7.75 22.82
CA ARG A 84 1.27 -7.91 23.13
C ARG A 84 1.55 -7.51 24.58
N LYS A 85 2.15 -8.42 25.35
CA LYS A 85 2.62 -8.17 26.74
C LYS A 85 4.14 -8.12 26.85
N SER A 86 4.87 -8.52 25.82
CA SER A 86 6.32 -8.50 25.77
C SER A 86 6.85 -7.13 25.33
N LEU A 87 8.00 -6.73 25.82
CA LEU A 87 8.73 -5.58 25.32
C LEU A 87 9.17 -5.84 23.86
N TYR A 88 9.27 -4.80 23.06
CA TYR A 88 9.75 -4.85 21.68
C TYR A 88 10.60 -3.62 21.35
N LEU A 89 11.42 -3.72 20.29
CA LEU A 89 12.34 -2.66 19.86
C LEU A 89 13.21 -2.13 21.02
N THR A 90 13.66 -3.04 21.90
CA THR A 90 14.43 -2.68 23.09
C THR A 90 15.90 -2.39 22.80
N HIS A 91 16.41 -2.77 21.62
CA HIS A 91 17.78 -2.47 21.24
C HIS A 91 17.98 -0.97 21.09
N GLU A 92 19.13 -0.46 21.54
CA GLU A 92 19.45 0.97 21.54
C GLU A 92 19.32 1.64 20.16
N VAL A 93 19.61 0.92 19.09
CA VAL A 93 19.50 1.44 17.72
C VAL A 93 18.12 2.00 17.39
N PHE A 94 17.04 1.43 17.95
CA PHE A 94 15.67 1.90 17.71
C PHE A 94 15.33 3.18 18.50
N ASN A 95 16.24 3.61 19.40
CA ASN A 95 16.01 4.74 20.31
C ASN A 95 17.10 5.81 20.22
N SER A 96 17.98 5.73 19.21
CA SER A 96 19.18 6.58 19.16
C SER A 96 19.22 7.56 17.97
N TYR A 97 18.55 7.26 16.86
CA TYR A 97 18.67 8.00 15.62
C TYR A 97 17.35 8.68 15.26
N HIS A 98 17.07 9.83 15.87
CA HIS A 98 15.78 10.52 15.78
C HIS A 98 15.74 11.68 14.78
N SER A 99 16.83 12.00 14.09
CA SER A 99 16.85 13.01 13.04
C SER A 99 17.27 12.40 11.69
N GLU A 100 16.86 13.04 10.59
CA GLU A 100 17.25 12.64 9.24
C GLU A 100 18.77 12.50 9.12
N THR A 101 19.53 13.49 9.59
CA THR A 101 21.00 13.47 9.53
C THR A 101 21.59 12.31 10.33
N GLN A 102 21.03 12.01 11.51
CA GLN A 102 21.52 10.89 12.33
C GLN A 102 21.27 9.55 11.67
N ILE A 103 20.06 9.33 11.13
CA ILE A 103 19.73 8.05 10.46
C ILE A 103 20.54 7.88 9.17
N LEU A 104 20.76 8.93 8.39
CA LEU A 104 21.60 8.87 7.18
C LEU A 104 23.04 8.50 7.52
N ARG A 105 23.63 9.10 8.56
CA ARG A 105 24.99 8.76 9.02
C ARG A 105 25.07 7.33 9.55
N TYR A 106 24.04 6.88 10.26
CA TYR A 106 23.96 5.51 10.74
C TYR A 106 23.88 4.51 9.58
N ILE A 107 23.00 4.71 8.62
CA ILE A 107 22.91 3.89 7.40
C ILE A 107 24.25 3.86 6.67
N ARG A 108 24.91 5.00 6.51
CA ARG A 108 26.23 5.07 5.89
C ARG A 108 27.28 4.26 6.68
N SER A 109 27.29 4.35 8.00
CA SER A 109 28.20 3.58 8.84
C SER A 109 28.01 2.07 8.72
N LEU A 110 26.79 1.61 8.48
CA LEU A 110 26.50 0.20 8.20
C LEU A 110 26.96 -0.19 6.79
N SER A 111 26.68 0.64 5.81
CA SER A 111 27.09 0.40 4.42
C SER A 111 28.61 0.37 4.25
N ASP A 112 29.36 1.12 5.08
CA ASP A 112 30.83 1.14 5.06
C ASP A 112 31.48 -0.13 5.61
N LYS A 113 30.72 -1.00 6.27
CA LYS A 113 31.22 -2.30 6.79
C LYS A 113 31.22 -3.40 5.75
N ASP A 114 30.62 -3.16 4.59
CA ASP A 114 30.48 -4.14 3.51
C ASP A 114 30.83 -3.52 2.15
N ILE A 115 30.84 -4.38 1.13
CA ILE A 115 31.09 -3.97 -0.25
C ILE A 115 29.93 -3.11 -0.73
N ALA A 116 30.23 -1.96 -1.35
CA ALA A 116 29.24 -1.09 -1.94
C ALA A 116 29.65 -0.65 -3.34
N LEU A 117 28.68 -0.40 -4.21
CA LEU A 117 28.89 -0.06 -5.61
C LEU A 117 29.66 1.24 -5.85
N ASP A 118 29.55 2.19 -4.92
CA ASP A 118 30.17 3.49 -5.02
C ASP A 118 31.69 3.48 -4.70
N ARG A 119 32.22 2.33 -4.20
CA ARG A 119 33.62 2.25 -3.75
C ARG A 119 34.29 0.91 -3.98
N SER A 120 33.66 -0.01 -4.69
CA SER A 120 34.24 -1.33 -4.94
C SER A 120 33.86 -1.87 -6.32
N MET A 121 34.71 -2.70 -6.88
CA MET A 121 34.39 -3.52 -8.04
C MET A 121 33.84 -4.86 -7.55
N ILE A 122 32.60 -5.18 -7.87
CA ILE A 122 31.97 -6.42 -7.50
C ILE A 122 32.05 -7.37 -8.70
N PRO A 123 32.82 -8.45 -8.62
CA PRO A 123 32.97 -9.40 -9.72
C PRO A 123 31.78 -10.37 -9.80
N LEU A 124 30.57 -9.87 -9.55
CA LEU A 124 29.36 -10.68 -9.56
C LEU A 124 28.62 -10.54 -10.89
N GLY A 125 28.05 -11.64 -11.33
CA GLY A 125 27.26 -11.69 -12.54
C GLY A 125 25.91 -10.98 -12.43
N SER A 126 24.98 -11.39 -13.24
CA SER A 126 23.73 -10.69 -13.53
C SER A 126 22.72 -10.60 -12.40
N CYS A 127 22.83 -11.39 -11.35
CA CYS A 127 21.82 -11.48 -10.29
C CYS A 127 21.81 -10.27 -9.34
N THR A 128 22.74 -9.36 -9.47
CA THR A 128 22.91 -8.24 -8.54
C THR A 128 22.88 -6.90 -9.23
N MET A 129 22.16 -6.00 -8.62
CA MET A 129 22.38 -4.55 -8.62
C MET A 129 22.27 -3.90 -9.99
N LYS A 130 21.09 -3.88 -10.55
CA LYS A 130 20.75 -2.97 -11.63
C LYS A 130 20.61 -1.57 -11.03
N LEU A 131 21.50 -0.67 -11.41
CA LEU A 131 21.44 0.73 -10.97
C LEU A 131 20.49 1.50 -11.89
N ASN A 132 19.61 2.26 -11.28
CA ASN A 132 18.80 3.24 -11.99
C ASN A 132 19.33 4.64 -11.73
N ALA A 133 19.24 5.51 -12.73
CA ALA A 133 19.51 6.93 -12.53
C ALA A 133 18.50 7.54 -11.54
N THR A 134 18.92 8.51 -10.76
CA THR A 134 18.03 9.22 -9.83
C THR A 134 16.81 9.81 -10.54
N SER A 135 17.00 10.32 -11.76
CA SER A 135 15.90 10.85 -12.59
C SER A 135 14.88 9.80 -13.00
N GLU A 136 15.25 8.53 -13.11
CA GLU A 136 14.34 7.42 -13.38
C GLU A 136 13.56 7.02 -12.14
N MET A 137 14.13 7.21 -10.95
CA MET A 137 13.49 6.87 -9.67
C MET A 137 12.53 7.95 -9.18
N ILE A 138 12.70 9.22 -9.58
CA ILE A 138 11.83 10.31 -9.15
C ILE A 138 10.34 10.06 -9.44
N PRO A 139 9.92 9.61 -10.65
CA PRO A 139 8.52 9.36 -10.95
C PRO A 139 7.86 8.30 -10.07
N VAL A 140 8.63 7.33 -9.54
CA VAL A 140 8.10 6.28 -8.65
C VAL A 140 7.46 6.88 -7.38
N GLY A 141 7.96 8.02 -6.91
CA GLY A 141 7.41 8.75 -5.76
C GLY A 141 6.22 9.67 -6.08
N TRP A 142 5.84 9.84 -7.33
CA TRP A 142 4.69 10.69 -7.68
C TRP A 142 3.38 10.00 -7.29
N ASN A 143 2.44 10.78 -6.74
CA ASN A 143 1.15 10.25 -6.26
C ASN A 143 0.40 9.42 -7.30
N GLY A 144 0.49 9.80 -8.58
CA GLY A 144 -0.14 9.06 -9.68
C GLY A 144 0.45 7.67 -9.92
N PHE A 145 1.65 7.37 -9.41
CA PHE A 145 2.29 6.06 -9.46
C PHE A 145 2.29 5.38 -8.08
N ALA A 146 2.75 6.10 -7.04
CA ALA A 146 2.98 5.52 -5.71
C ALA A 146 1.68 5.12 -4.99
N ASN A 147 0.58 5.87 -5.20
CA ASN A 147 -0.64 5.73 -4.42
C ASN A 147 -1.74 4.91 -5.11
N ILE A 148 -1.42 4.18 -6.18
CA ILE A 148 -2.39 3.31 -6.85
C ILE A 148 -2.34 1.91 -6.23
N HIS A 149 -3.48 1.44 -5.76
CA HIS A 149 -3.60 0.09 -5.24
C HIS A 149 -3.49 -0.95 -6.37
N PRO A 150 -2.79 -2.08 -6.19
CA PRO A 150 -2.63 -3.12 -7.22
C PRO A 150 -3.95 -3.70 -7.76
N HIS A 151 -5.01 -3.67 -6.96
CA HIS A 151 -6.35 -4.11 -7.36
C HIS A 151 -7.31 -2.95 -7.65
N ALA A 152 -6.79 -1.77 -7.99
CA ALA A 152 -7.63 -0.68 -8.46
C ALA A 152 -8.38 -1.11 -9.74
N PRO A 153 -9.63 -0.66 -9.94
CA PRO A 153 -10.38 -0.96 -11.15
C PRO A 153 -9.63 -0.55 -12.42
N GLU A 154 -9.75 -1.36 -13.48
CA GLU A 154 -9.01 -1.17 -14.72
C GLU A 154 -9.22 0.23 -15.35
N GLU A 155 -10.46 0.75 -15.26
CA GLU A 155 -10.80 2.08 -15.74
C GLU A 155 -10.08 3.23 -15.01
N GLN A 156 -9.51 2.95 -13.83
CA GLN A 156 -8.77 3.93 -13.03
C GLN A 156 -7.25 3.87 -13.26
N VAL A 157 -6.76 2.86 -13.98
CA VAL A 157 -5.31 2.59 -14.16
C VAL A 157 -4.88 2.62 -15.64
N GLN A 158 -5.61 3.32 -16.49
CA GLN A 158 -5.36 3.36 -17.94
C GLN A 158 -3.95 3.84 -18.28
N GLY A 159 -3.39 4.80 -17.53
CA GLY A 159 -2.01 5.25 -17.72
C GLY A 159 -0.97 4.18 -17.45
N TYR A 160 -1.21 3.29 -16.46
CA TYR A 160 -0.34 2.14 -16.21
C TYR A 160 -0.43 1.12 -17.35
N LEU A 161 -1.62 0.86 -17.86
CA LEU A 161 -1.83 -0.06 -18.99
C LEU A 161 -1.15 0.45 -20.25
N GLU A 162 -1.24 1.74 -20.54
CA GLU A 162 -0.56 2.39 -21.67
C GLU A 162 0.97 2.24 -21.53
N LEU A 163 1.52 2.56 -20.35
CA LEU A 163 2.96 2.44 -20.09
C LEU A 163 3.44 1.00 -20.27
N ILE A 164 2.72 0.02 -19.73
CA ILE A 164 3.06 -1.40 -19.86
C ILE A 164 3.03 -1.82 -21.34
N ASN A 165 1.96 -1.52 -22.04
CA ASN A 165 1.79 -1.88 -23.45
C ASN A 165 2.86 -1.25 -24.35
N ASP A 166 3.20 0.00 -24.14
CA ASP A 166 4.24 0.68 -24.89
C ASP A 166 5.61 0.09 -24.63
N LEU A 167 5.93 -0.22 -23.38
CA LEU A 167 7.20 -0.84 -23.02
C LEU A 167 7.32 -2.26 -23.61
N GLU A 168 6.29 -3.08 -23.54
CA GLU A 168 6.26 -4.41 -24.16
C GLU A 168 6.47 -4.32 -25.67
N LYS A 169 5.81 -3.37 -26.33
CA LYS A 169 5.96 -3.12 -27.77
C LYS A 169 7.38 -2.67 -28.14
N TRP A 170 7.95 -1.75 -27.38
CA TRP A 170 9.33 -1.29 -27.63
C TRP A 170 10.34 -2.42 -27.44
N LEU A 171 10.21 -3.18 -26.36
CA LEU A 171 11.10 -4.33 -26.10
C LEU A 171 10.97 -5.41 -27.18
N SER A 172 9.75 -5.73 -27.62
CA SER A 172 9.52 -6.65 -28.75
C SER A 172 10.22 -6.17 -30.02
N ASN A 173 10.10 -4.88 -30.34
CA ASN A 173 10.75 -4.30 -31.52
C ASN A 173 12.28 -4.31 -31.44
N ILE A 174 12.84 -4.06 -30.26
CA ILE A 174 14.30 -4.03 -30.05
C ILE A 174 14.90 -5.43 -30.09
N THR A 175 14.22 -6.40 -29.50
CA THR A 175 14.74 -7.78 -29.33
C THR A 175 14.34 -8.72 -30.47
N GLY A 176 13.29 -8.39 -31.22
CA GLY A 176 12.72 -9.26 -32.26
C GLY A 176 11.86 -10.39 -31.71
N TYR A 177 11.54 -10.41 -30.40
CA TYR A 177 10.64 -11.41 -29.83
C TYR A 177 9.19 -11.12 -30.20
N ASN A 178 8.39 -12.18 -30.32
CA ASN A 178 6.97 -12.07 -30.66
C ASN A 178 6.12 -11.50 -29.50
N ALA A 179 6.57 -11.70 -28.27
CA ALA A 179 5.90 -11.21 -27.06
C ALA A 179 6.90 -11.01 -25.92
N ILE A 180 6.58 -10.08 -25.04
CA ILE A 180 7.33 -9.75 -23.83
C ILE A 180 6.38 -9.82 -22.64
N SER A 181 6.85 -10.27 -21.49
CA SER A 181 6.16 -10.14 -20.21
C SER A 181 7.01 -9.30 -19.26
N LEU A 182 6.41 -8.32 -18.61
CA LEU A 182 7.06 -7.45 -17.64
C LEU A 182 6.86 -7.91 -16.19
N GLN A 183 6.40 -9.14 -15.98
CA GLN A 183 6.13 -9.71 -14.66
C GLN A 183 7.01 -10.92 -14.32
N PRO A 184 8.34 -10.81 -14.33
CA PRO A 184 9.19 -11.90 -13.86
C PRO A 184 9.05 -12.05 -12.35
N ASN A 185 9.07 -13.30 -11.84
CA ASN A 185 9.03 -13.54 -10.39
C ASN A 185 10.40 -13.38 -9.73
N ALA A 186 11.47 -13.46 -10.50
CA ALA A 186 12.85 -13.34 -10.03
C ALA A 186 13.78 -12.88 -11.15
N GLY A 187 14.94 -12.35 -10.79
CA GLY A 187 15.99 -11.96 -11.75
C GLY A 187 16.56 -13.11 -12.59
N SER A 188 16.39 -14.34 -12.11
CA SER A 188 16.83 -15.56 -12.81
C SER A 188 15.78 -16.13 -13.78
N GLN A 189 14.63 -15.53 -13.86
CA GLN A 189 13.56 -15.93 -14.77
C GLN A 189 13.73 -15.23 -16.13
#